data_399d6daf9d5987f761ce0af175f75c2b
#
_entry.id   399d6daf9d5987f761ce0af175f75c2b
#
_cell.length_a   1.000
_cell.length_b   1.000
_cell.length_c   1.000
_cell.angle_alpha   90.00
_cell.angle_beta   90.00
_cell.angle_gamma   90.00
#
_symmetry.space_group_name_H-M   'P 1'
#
loop_
_entity.id
_entity.type
_entity.pdbx_description
1 polymer ?
#
loop_
_entity_poly.entity_id
_entity_poly.type
_entity_poly.pdbx_seq_one_letter_code
_entity_poly.pdbx_strand_id
1 'polypeptide(L)'
;MGADREKFNNAIGSVKIPILILDNKWHRIFGKMNPTDEIKNLEKELSELLKRQGKLVNENKELKKIKSNLMSEIVNNIDGVDTRDLDEAVDKKLNDNKRLINDVNEKLDNNEEELKDLPREIDGINKRLMVATMDLCYERLQSNTVQIEEIAEWVRDIRVQLKKNLVKKQDMELYNAELYSYMHDIFGPVVMELFDMKYVPTIHKAPELKTEAKPDDNNPDSSKDEAK
;
A
#
# COMPACT_ATOMS: atom_id res chain seq x y z
N MET A 1 22.27 10.36 -13.77
CA MET A 1 21.74 9.35 -12.81
C MET A 1 22.63 9.09 -11.58
N GLY A 2 23.98 8.99 -11.67
CA GLY A 2 24.82 8.72 -10.48
C GLY A 2 24.86 9.82 -9.42
N ALA A 3 25.05 11.06 -9.82
CA ALA A 3 25.20 12.21 -8.90
C ALA A 3 23.93 12.56 -8.12
N ASP A 4 22.78 12.27 -8.68
CA ASP A 4 21.49 12.52 -8.00
C ASP A 4 21.17 11.42 -7.00
N ARG A 5 21.56 10.17 -7.30
CA ARG A 5 21.44 9.02 -6.38
C ARG A 5 22.32 9.20 -5.14
N GLU A 6 23.49 9.81 -5.30
CA GLU A 6 24.41 10.10 -4.19
C GLU A 6 23.88 11.21 -3.28
N LYS A 7 23.35 12.29 -3.86
CA LYS A 7 22.66 13.36 -3.10
C LYS A 7 21.44 12.82 -2.35
N PHE A 8 20.69 11.95 -2.98
CA PHE A 8 19.51 11.33 -2.39
C PHE A 8 19.88 10.39 -1.23
N ASN A 9 20.91 9.55 -1.39
CA ASN A 9 21.43 8.71 -0.33
C ASN A 9 21.90 9.52 0.88
N ASN A 10 22.58 10.65 0.64
CA ASN A 10 23.02 11.55 1.71
C ASN A 10 21.83 12.22 2.42
N ALA A 11 20.80 12.60 1.70
CA ALA A 11 19.57 13.17 2.29
C ALA A 11 18.80 12.14 3.12
N ILE A 12 18.68 10.90 2.65
CA ILE A 12 18.04 9.80 3.38
C ILE A 12 18.85 9.37 4.59
N GLY A 13 20.16 9.53 4.58
CA GLY A 13 21.04 9.14 5.68
C GLY A 13 20.63 9.72 7.04
N SER A 14 20.06 10.92 7.06
CA SER A 14 19.60 11.63 8.25
C SER A 14 18.12 11.39 8.61
N VAL A 15 17.33 10.76 7.72
CA VAL A 15 15.90 10.56 7.92
C VAL A 15 15.63 9.18 8.54
N LYS A 16 14.80 9.15 9.57
CA LYS A 16 14.32 7.89 10.16
C LYS A 16 13.19 7.32 9.29
N ILE A 17 13.51 6.29 8.53
CA ILE A 17 12.55 5.60 7.66
C ILE A 17 11.89 4.45 8.43
N PRO A 18 10.56 4.33 8.44
CA PRO A 18 9.90 3.14 8.99
C PRO A 18 10.32 1.91 8.18
N ILE A 19 10.26 0.74 8.81
CA ILE A 19 10.56 -0.52 8.11
C ILE A 19 9.49 -0.76 7.04
N LEU A 20 9.88 -0.64 5.77
CA LEU A 20 8.96 -0.60 4.63
C LEU A 20 8.09 -1.86 4.50
N ILE A 21 8.69 -3.03 4.69
CA ILE A 21 7.95 -4.31 4.58
C ILE A 21 6.94 -4.54 5.71
N LEU A 22 6.92 -3.71 6.75
CA LEU A 22 5.91 -3.73 7.81
C LEU A 22 4.83 -2.64 7.60
N ASP A 23 4.99 -1.78 6.60
CA ASP A 23 4.02 -0.71 6.31
C ASP A 23 2.93 -1.19 5.35
N ASN A 24 1.69 -1.20 5.83
CA ASN A 24 0.52 -1.55 5.03
C ASN A 24 0.30 -0.63 3.81
N LYS A 25 0.69 0.65 3.91
CA LYS A 25 0.58 1.61 2.79
C LYS A 25 1.57 1.24 1.69
N TRP A 26 2.78 0.86 2.08
CA TRP A 26 3.80 0.39 1.14
C TRP A 26 3.31 -0.84 0.38
N HIS A 27 2.82 -1.87 1.05
CA HIS A 27 2.25 -3.07 0.42
C HIS A 27 1.09 -2.75 -0.53
N ARG A 28 0.21 -1.82 -0.17
CA ARG A 28 -0.92 -1.43 -1.01
C ARG A 28 -0.49 -0.74 -2.30
N ILE A 29 0.54 0.08 -2.25
CA ILE A 29 1.06 0.81 -3.41
C ILE A 29 1.88 -0.13 -4.30
N PHE A 30 2.83 -0.84 -3.71
CA PHE A 30 3.77 -1.70 -4.44
C PHE A 30 3.19 -3.06 -4.84
N GLY A 31 2.17 -3.56 -4.16
CA GLY A 31 1.45 -4.78 -4.58
C GLY A 31 0.76 -4.66 -5.94
N LYS A 32 0.55 -3.43 -6.44
CA LYS A 32 0.01 -3.13 -7.78
C LYS A 32 1.09 -2.86 -8.83
N MET A 33 2.33 -2.73 -8.42
CA MET A 33 3.49 -2.53 -9.30
C MET A 33 4.20 -3.86 -9.50
N ASN A 34 4.86 -4.02 -10.64
CA ASN A 34 5.75 -5.15 -10.85
C ASN A 34 7.13 -4.77 -10.28
N PRO A 35 7.48 -5.21 -9.06
CA PRO A 35 8.76 -4.86 -8.47
C PRO A 35 9.90 -5.49 -9.28
N THR A 36 11.01 -4.77 -9.39
CA THR A 36 12.24 -5.28 -10.00
C THR A 36 12.81 -6.43 -9.15
N ASP A 37 13.66 -7.26 -9.75
CA ASP A 37 14.29 -8.35 -9.00
C ASP A 37 15.20 -7.83 -7.88
N GLU A 38 15.79 -6.64 -8.04
CA GLU A 38 16.53 -5.95 -6.98
C GLU A 38 15.64 -5.67 -5.76
N ILE A 39 14.45 -5.12 -5.98
CA ILE A 39 13.48 -4.83 -4.91
C ILE A 39 13.07 -6.12 -4.19
N LYS A 40 12.74 -7.18 -4.93
CA LYS A 40 12.37 -8.49 -4.34
C LYS A 40 13.48 -9.09 -3.48
N ASN A 41 14.73 -8.98 -3.94
CA ASN A 41 15.88 -9.48 -3.20
C ASN A 41 16.08 -8.69 -1.90
N LEU A 42 15.98 -7.35 -1.95
CA LEU A 42 16.09 -6.49 -0.76
C LEU A 42 14.94 -6.72 0.24
N GLU A 43 13.72 -6.94 -0.23
CA GLU A 43 12.58 -7.32 0.61
C GLU A 43 12.84 -8.64 1.35
N LYS A 44 13.34 -9.63 0.63
CA LYS A 44 13.66 -10.94 1.19
C LYS A 44 14.75 -10.83 2.23
N GLU A 45 15.85 -10.14 1.91
CA GLU A 45 16.97 -9.91 2.80
C GLU A 45 16.52 -9.19 4.09
N LEU A 46 15.73 -8.12 3.94
CA LEU A 46 15.17 -7.38 5.08
C LEU A 46 14.25 -8.26 5.94
N SER A 47 13.42 -9.09 5.31
CA SER A 47 12.53 -10.04 6.02
C SER A 47 13.34 -11.08 6.81
N GLU A 48 14.44 -11.58 6.25
CA GLU A 48 15.31 -12.55 6.92
C GLU A 48 16.02 -11.92 8.14
N LEU A 49 16.52 -10.69 8.01
CA LEU A 49 17.12 -9.97 9.14
C LEU A 49 16.13 -9.71 10.27
N LEU A 50 14.90 -9.32 9.96
CA LEU A 50 13.87 -9.11 10.96
C LEU A 50 13.46 -10.41 11.66
N LYS A 51 13.36 -11.52 10.92
CA LYS A 51 13.10 -12.86 11.51
C LYS A 51 14.24 -13.28 12.41
N ARG A 52 15.50 -13.03 12.01
CA ARG A 52 16.67 -13.34 12.80
C ARG A 52 16.67 -12.54 14.10
N GLN A 53 16.41 -11.22 14.03
CA GLN A 53 16.29 -10.36 15.22
C GLN A 53 15.20 -10.89 16.17
N GLY A 54 14.00 -11.21 15.65
CA GLY A 54 12.90 -11.76 16.44
C GLY A 54 13.26 -13.09 17.11
N LYS A 55 13.97 -13.98 16.39
CA LYS A 55 14.43 -15.27 16.90
C LYS A 55 15.40 -15.08 18.06
N LEU A 56 16.43 -14.23 17.90
CA LEU A 56 17.44 -13.97 18.94
C LEU A 56 16.82 -13.35 20.18
N VAL A 57 15.87 -12.41 20.02
CA VAL A 57 15.16 -11.81 21.16
C VAL A 57 14.37 -12.86 21.95
N ASN A 58 13.70 -13.80 21.25
CA ASN A 58 12.96 -14.87 21.92
C ASN A 58 13.90 -15.88 22.57
N GLU A 59 14.97 -16.27 21.89
CA GLU A 59 16.00 -17.18 22.42
C GLU A 59 16.63 -16.60 23.68
N ASN A 60 16.97 -15.31 23.71
CA ASN A 60 17.49 -14.66 24.91
C ASN A 60 16.50 -14.65 26.08
N LYS A 61 15.20 -14.52 25.81
CA LYS A 61 14.16 -14.63 26.87
C LYS A 61 14.13 -16.03 27.45
N GLU A 62 14.22 -17.06 26.62
CA GLU A 62 14.24 -18.44 27.06
C GLU A 62 15.52 -18.77 27.83
N LEU A 63 16.68 -18.37 27.32
CA LEU A 63 17.96 -18.54 28.00
C LEU A 63 17.98 -17.86 29.38
N LYS A 64 17.43 -16.63 29.50
CA LYS A 64 17.30 -15.93 30.79
C LYS A 64 16.40 -16.70 31.78
N LYS A 65 15.31 -17.33 31.31
CA LYS A 65 14.47 -18.19 32.15
C LYS A 65 15.20 -19.44 32.61
N ILE A 66 15.91 -20.12 31.69
CA ILE A 66 16.69 -21.32 32.01
C ILE A 66 17.76 -20.96 33.06
N LYS A 67 18.46 -19.85 32.86
CA LYS A 67 19.48 -19.35 33.83
C LYS A 67 18.86 -19.13 35.22
N SER A 68 17.71 -18.48 35.29
CA SER A 68 16.98 -18.24 36.56
C SER A 68 16.60 -19.52 37.25
N ASN A 69 16.11 -20.52 36.50
CA ASN A 69 15.72 -21.83 37.04
C ASN A 69 16.97 -22.57 37.61
N LEU A 70 18.05 -22.61 36.81
CA LEU A 70 19.30 -23.25 37.27
C LEU A 70 19.88 -22.58 38.52
N MET A 71 19.80 -21.25 38.62
CA MET A 71 20.22 -20.52 39.82
C MET A 71 19.33 -20.86 41.01
N SER A 72 18.02 -20.95 40.82
CA SER A 72 17.07 -21.37 41.89
C SER A 72 17.34 -22.79 42.36
N GLU A 73 17.65 -23.71 41.46
CA GLU A 73 18.02 -25.08 41.80
C GLU A 73 19.33 -25.15 42.61
N ILE A 74 20.33 -24.31 42.26
CA ILE A 74 21.60 -24.24 43.03
C ILE A 74 21.31 -23.73 44.44
N VAL A 75 20.51 -22.65 44.60
CA VAL A 75 20.14 -22.13 45.91
C VAL A 75 19.41 -23.17 46.78
N ASN A 76 18.39 -23.83 46.18
CA ASN A 76 17.61 -24.84 46.86
C ASN A 76 18.48 -26.09 47.28
N ASN A 77 19.48 -26.45 46.48
CA ASN A 77 20.37 -27.54 46.79
C ASN A 77 21.41 -27.15 47.88
N ILE A 78 21.72 -25.88 48.05
CA ILE A 78 22.63 -25.38 49.09
C ILE A 78 21.90 -25.19 50.42
N ASP A 79 20.68 -24.62 50.42
CA ASP A 79 19.92 -24.34 51.63
C ASP A 79 19.42 -25.63 52.38
N GLY A 80 19.43 -26.78 51.70
CA GLY A 80 18.98 -28.05 52.27
C GLY A 80 20.08 -28.97 52.88
N VAL A 81 21.35 -28.58 52.78
CA VAL A 81 22.46 -29.49 53.12
C VAL A 81 23.32 -28.90 54.28
N ASP A 82 23.34 -29.65 55.39
CA ASP A 82 24.32 -29.41 56.46
C ASP A 82 25.73 -29.68 55.90
N THR A 83 26.64 -28.68 56.00
CA THR A 83 27.94 -28.61 55.32
C THR A 83 28.92 -29.75 55.58
N ARG A 84 28.50 -30.78 56.32
CA ARG A 84 29.35 -31.92 56.74
C ARG A 84 29.19 -33.18 55.94
N ASP A 85 28.12 -33.35 55.19
CA ASP A 85 27.84 -34.50 54.33
C ASP A 85 27.31 -34.07 52.96
N LEU A 86 28.13 -33.37 52.18
CA LEU A 86 27.86 -33.12 50.75
C LEU A 86 27.95 -34.47 50.03
N ASP A 87 26.79 -35.06 49.77
CA ASP A 87 26.66 -36.27 48.97
C ASP A 87 27.32 -36.02 47.61
N GLU A 88 28.22 -36.90 47.16
CA GLU A 88 28.92 -36.81 45.87
C GLU A 88 28.00 -36.50 44.70
N ALA A 89 26.72 -36.91 44.82
CA ALA A 89 25.65 -36.66 43.91
C ALA A 89 25.20 -35.16 43.85
N VAL A 90 25.25 -34.43 44.97
CA VAL A 90 24.92 -33.00 45.09
C VAL A 90 26.03 -32.17 44.50
N ASP A 91 27.28 -32.49 44.79
CA ASP A 91 28.44 -31.79 44.20
C ASP A 91 28.49 -31.95 42.68
N LYS A 92 28.16 -33.13 42.18
CA LYS A 92 28.07 -33.34 40.73
C LYS A 92 26.97 -32.48 40.08
N LYS A 93 25.77 -32.44 40.69
CA LYS A 93 24.66 -31.57 40.20
C LYS A 93 25.01 -30.08 40.24
N LEU A 94 25.69 -29.60 41.28
CA LEU A 94 26.15 -28.22 41.39
C LEU A 94 27.17 -27.87 40.28
N ASN A 95 28.10 -28.77 40.01
CA ASN A 95 29.06 -28.61 38.92
C ASN A 95 28.43 -28.64 37.55
N ASP A 96 27.45 -29.53 37.32
CA ASP A 96 26.68 -29.61 36.07
C ASP A 96 25.86 -28.34 35.85
N ASN A 97 25.15 -27.84 36.89
CA ASN A 97 24.40 -26.59 36.82
C ASN A 97 25.32 -25.37 36.58
N LYS A 98 26.48 -25.31 37.21
CA LYS A 98 27.46 -24.26 36.98
C LYS A 98 28.00 -24.26 35.55
N ARG A 99 28.25 -25.45 34.98
CA ARG A 99 28.64 -25.58 33.57
C ARG A 99 27.52 -25.11 32.64
N LEU A 100 26.28 -25.55 32.86
CA LEU A 100 25.14 -25.12 32.08
C LEU A 100 24.92 -23.60 32.15
N ILE A 101 25.09 -22.97 33.32
CA ILE A 101 24.99 -21.50 33.43
C ILE A 101 26.09 -20.81 32.62
N ASN A 102 27.32 -21.33 32.60
CA ASN A 102 28.38 -20.77 31.78
C ASN A 102 28.07 -20.90 30.30
N ASP A 103 27.56 -22.06 29.83
CA ASP A 103 27.15 -22.29 28.45
C ASP A 103 25.97 -21.35 28.04
N VAL A 104 25.04 -21.10 28.96
CA VAL A 104 23.94 -20.17 28.77
C VAL A 104 24.42 -18.73 28.69
N ASN A 105 25.40 -18.34 29.55
CA ASN A 105 25.99 -16.99 29.50
C ASN A 105 26.70 -16.74 28.18
N GLU A 106 27.52 -17.68 27.73
CA GLU A 106 28.24 -17.58 26.47
C GLU A 106 27.29 -17.39 25.30
N LYS A 107 26.15 -18.15 25.25
CA LYS A 107 25.10 -17.98 24.25
C LYS A 107 24.39 -16.61 24.34
N LEU A 108 24.13 -16.13 25.57
CA LEU A 108 23.52 -14.83 25.77
C LEU A 108 24.46 -13.72 25.29
N ASP A 109 25.74 -13.80 25.59
CA ASP A 109 26.74 -12.81 25.18
C ASP A 109 26.85 -12.77 23.63
N ASN A 110 26.95 -13.93 22.99
CA ASN A 110 26.99 -14.03 21.53
C ASN A 110 25.73 -13.46 20.88
N ASN A 111 24.55 -13.79 21.41
CA ASN A 111 23.28 -13.28 20.91
C ASN A 111 23.14 -11.77 21.13
N GLU A 112 23.62 -11.24 22.25
CA GLU A 112 23.59 -9.79 22.54
C GLU A 112 24.55 -9.02 21.64
N GLU A 113 25.69 -9.58 21.29
CA GLU A 113 26.62 -9.00 20.33
C GLU A 113 26.00 -8.90 18.94
N GLU A 114 25.39 -9.97 18.46
CA GLU A 114 24.68 -9.98 17.19
C GLU A 114 23.48 -9.00 17.19
N LEU A 115 22.72 -8.94 18.28
CA LEU A 115 21.59 -8.00 18.42
C LEU A 115 22.00 -6.52 18.41
N LYS A 116 23.26 -6.18 18.68
CA LYS A 116 23.79 -4.80 18.57
C LYS A 116 23.98 -4.37 17.11
N ASP A 117 24.42 -5.29 16.26
CA ASP A 117 24.71 -5.00 14.85
C ASP A 117 23.48 -5.06 13.94
N LEU A 118 22.56 -5.98 14.21
CA LEU A 118 21.35 -6.19 13.41
C LEU A 118 20.51 -4.91 13.13
N PRO A 119 20.28 -3.99 14.07
CA PRO A 119 19.52 -2.77 13.80
C PRO A 119 20.17 -1.89 12.73
N ARG A 120 21.51 -1.87 12.68
CA ARG A 120 22.27 -1.11 11.68
C ARG A 120 22.17 -1.75 10.30
N GLU A 121 22.24 -3.07 10.23
CA GLU A 121 22.07 -3.81 9.00
C GLU A 121 20.65 -3.65 8.45
N ILE A 122 19.65 -3.80 9.31
CA ILE A 122 18.22 -3.60 8.98
C ILE A 122 18.00 -2.19 8.43
N ASP A 123 18.53 -1.14 9.08
CA ASP A 123 18.40 0.24 8.60
C ASP A 123 19.09 0.43 7.24
N GLY A 124 20.26 -0.15 7.05
CA GLY A 124 21.00 -0.10 5.79
C GLY A 124 20.23 -0.72 4.62
N ILE A 125 19.70 -1.93 4.81
CA ILE A 125 18.91 -2.63 3.78
C ILE A 125 17.57 -1.90 3.54
N ASN A 126 16.90 -1.43 4.60
CA ASN A 126 15.66 -0.67 4.49
C ASN A 126 15.85 0.63 3.69
N LYS A 127 16.97 1.35 3.90
CA LYS A 127 17.33 2.53 3.11
C LYS A 127 17.60 2.20 1.65
N ARG A 128 18.32 1.12 1.37
CA ARG A 128 18.54 0.66 -0.01
C ARG A 128 17.23 0.29 -0.70
N LEU A 129 16.35 -0.41 0.00
CA LEU A 129 15.01 -0.73 -0.48
C LEU A 129 14.20 0.54 -0.79
N MET A 130 14.26 1.55 0.09
CA MET A 130 13.59 2.84 -0.15
C MET A 130 14.09 3.53 -1.42
N VAL A 131 15.40 3.57 -1.63
CA VAL A 131 15.99 4.18 -2.84
C VAL A 131 15.50 3.45 -4.10
N ALA A 132 15.60 2.12 -4.13
CA ALA A 132 15.16 1.33 -5.28
C ALA A 132 13.65 1.49 -5.57
N THR A 133 12.83 1.59 -4.52
CA THR A 133 11.38 1.83 -4.69
C THR A 133 11.07 3.24 -5.16
N MET A 134 11.83 4.24 -4.76
CA MET A 134 11.64 5.64 -5.22
C MET A 134 11.95 5.79 -6.71
N ASP A 135 13.00 5.15 -7.20
CA ASP A 135 13.31 5.15 -8.64
C ASP A 135 12.12 4.61 -9.44
N LEU A 136 11.57 3.47 -9.05
CA LEU A 136 10.38 2.88 -9.68
C LEU A 136 9.13 3.80 -9.58
N CYS A 137 8.94 4.46 -8.44
CA CYS A 137 7.85 5.42 -8.25
C CYS A 137 7.96 6.60 -9.22
N TYR A 138 9.13 7.19 -9.36
CA TYR A 138 9.34 8.34 -10.26
C TYR A 138 9.15 7.96 -11.71
N GLU A 139 9.64 6.82 -12.16
CA GLU A 139 9.36 6.31 -13.50
C GLU A 139 7.86 6.16 -13.75
N ARG A 140 7.14 5.62 -12.78
CA ARG A 140 5.68 5.44 -12.89
C ARG A 140 4.94 6.79 -12.90
N LEU A 141 5.35 7.74 -12.04
CA LEU A 141 4.78 9.08 -12.01
C LEU A 141 4.96 9.78 -13.35
N GLN A 142 6.15 9.74 -13.93
CA GLN A 142 6.43 10.33 -15.25
C GLN A 142 5.58 9.68 -16.35
N SER A 143 5.55 8.35 -16.40
CA SER A 143 4.72 7.64 -17.38
C SER A 143 3.23 7.98 -17.23
N ASN A 144 2.73 8.01 -16.01
CA ASN A 144 1.34 8.37 -15.76
C ASN A 144 1.04 9.81 -16.15
N THR A 145 1.95 10.76 -15.91
CA THR A 145 1.78 12.18 -16.30
C THR A 145 1.59 12.31 -17.80
N VAL A 146 2.44 11.65 -18.60
CA VAL A 146 2.31 11.67 -20.07
C VAL A 146 0.98 11.07 -20.51
N GLN A 147 0.60 9.92 -19.97
CA GLN A 147 -0.68 9.28 -20.32
C GLN A 147 -1.89 10.13 -19.93
N ILE A 148 -1.84 10.81 -18.79
CA ILE A 148 -2.92 11.72 -18.33
C ILE A 148 -3.06 12.88 -19.32
N GLU A 149 -1.97 13.46 -19.79
CA GLU A 149 -1.99 14.55 -20.78
C GLU A 149 -2.59 14.09 -22.12
N GLU A 150 -2.15 12.91 -22.62
CA GLU A 150 -2.70 12.32 -23.86
C GLU A 150 -4.19 12.05 -23.74
N ILE A 151 -4.65 11.47 -22.63
CA ILE A 151 -6.07 11.22 -22.39
C ILE A 151 -6.85 12.54 -22.28
N ALA A 152 -6.29 13.55 -21.65
CA ALA A 152 -6.94 14.87 -21.51
C ALA A 152 -7.14 15.54 -22.87
N GLU A 153 -6.18 15.46 -23.78
CA GLU A 153 -6.32 15.95 -25.17
C GLU A 153 -7.37 15.17 -25.93
N TRP A 154 -7.31 13.84 -25.90
CA TRP A 154 -8.30 12.98 -26.54
C TRP A 154 -9.73 13.27 -26.05
N VAL A 155 -9.93 13.44 -24.75
CA VAL A 155 -11.24 13.80 -24.18
C VAL A 155 -11.69 15.17 -24.67
N ARG A 156 -10.78 16.12 -24.83
CA ARG A 156 -11.09 17.47 -25.35
C ARG A 156 -11.59 17.38 -26.81
N ASP A 157 -10.89 16.61 -27.63
CA ASP A 157 -11.25 16.42 -29.05
C ASP A 157 -12.58 15.71 -29.21
N ILE A 158 -12.84 14.66 -28.43
CA ILE A 158 -14.11 13.97 -28.42
C ILE A 158 -15.27 14.89 -28.02
N ARG A 159 -15.08 15.76 -27.03
CA ARG A 159 -16.11 16.73 -26.64
C ARG A 159 -16.44 17.70 -27.77
N VAL A 160 -15.44 18.16 -28.53
CA VAL A 160 -15.66 19.02 -29.71
C VAL A 160 -16.42 18.28 -30.82
N GLN A 161 -16.02 17.04 -31.11
CA GLN A 161 -16.68 16.21 -32.10
C GLN A 161 -18.13 15.87 -31.70
N LEU A 162 -18.36 15.54 -30.45
CA LEU A 162 -19.69 15.28 -29.91
C LEU A 162 -20.60 16.49 -30.06
N LYS A 163 -20.09 17.70 -29.71
CA LYS A 163 -20.86 18.94 -29.89
C LYS A 163 -21.23 19.20 -31.36
N LYS A 164 -20.28 19.04 -32.29
CA LYS A 164 -20.52 19.19 -33.72
C LYS A 164 -21.57 18.20 -34.21
N ASN A 165 -21.48 16.95 -33.82
CA ASN A 165 -22.42 15.91 -34.21
C ASN A 165 -23.81 16.12 -33.61
N LEU A 166 -23.90 16.65 -32.40
CA LEU A 166 -25.18 16.98 -31.76
C LEU A 166 -25.90 18.11 -32.51
N VAL A 167 -25.17 19.18 -32.87
CA VAL A 167 -25.74 20.26 -33.71
C VAL A 167 -26.21 19.71 -35.06
N LYS A 168 -25.35 18.97 -35.76
CA LYS A 168 -25.71 18.34 -37.05
C LYS A 168 -26.93 17.45 -36.92
N LYS A 169 -27.08 16.68 -35.85
CA LYS A 169 -28.24 15.84 -35.60
C LYS A 169 -29.49 16.70 -35.46
N GLN A 170 -29.44 17.78 -34.66
CA GLN A 170 -30.57 18.68 -34.48
C GLN A 170 -31.02 19.36 -35.81
N ASP A 171 -30.07 19.81 -36.63
CA ASP A 171 -30.34 20.41 -37.93
C ASP A 171 -31.04 19.40 -38.85
N MET A 172 -30.60 18.15 -38.86
CA MET A 172 -31.22 17.09 -39.64
C MET A 172 -32.62 16.73 -39.12
N GLU A 173 -32.88 16.74 -37.83
CA GLU A 173 -34.17 16.50 -37.23
C GLU A 173 -35.14 17.62 -37.56
N LEU A 174 -34.73 18.89 -37.50
CA LEU A 174 -35.53 20.04 -37.93
C LEU A 174 -35.88 19.95 -39.41
N TYR A 175 -34.89 19.69 -40.26
CA TYR A 175 -35.10 19.54 -41.69
C TYR A 175 -36.08 18.40 -42.01
N ASN A 176 -35.97 17.29 -41.35
CA ASN A 176 -36.89 16.18 -41.51
C ASN A 176 -38.33 16.57 -41.10
N ALA A 177 -38.50 17.31 -40.01
CA ALA A 177 -39.79 17.79 -39.56
C ALA A 177 -40.42 18.78 -40.56
N GLU A 178 -39.64 19.71 -41.09
CA GLU A 178 -40.08 20.65 -42.13
C GLU A 178 -40.47 19.93 -43.42
N LEU A 179 -39.63 18.99 -43.86
CA LEU A 179 -39.90 18.17 -45.04
C LEU A 179 -41.19 17.35 -44.88
N TYR A 180 -41.39 16.74 -43.74
CA TYR A 180 -42.58 15.96 -43.45
C TYR A 180 -43.86 16.83 -43.44
N SER A 181 -43.77 18.00 -42.78
CA SER A 181 -44.88 18.98 -42.79
C SER A 181 -45.24 19.44 -44.22
N TYR A 182 -44.22 19.77 -45.02
CA TYR A 182 -44.39 20.18 -46.39
C TYR A 182 -45.06 19.08 -47.27
N MET A 183 -44.63 17.85 -47.11
CA MET A 183 -45.26 16.70 -47.83
C MET A 183 -46.65 16.47 -47.36
N HIS A 184 -46.95 16.63 -46.07
CA HIS A 184 -48.36 16.52 -45.59
C HIS A 184 -49.26 17.61 -46.12
N ASP A 185 -48.76 18.82 -46.28
CA ASP A 185 -49.53 19.95 -46.87
C ASP A 185 -49.85 19.76 -48.38
N ILE A 186 -48.93 19.16 -49.13
CA ILE A 186 -49.12 18.93 -50.59
C ILE A 186 -49.97 17.70 -50.88
N PHE A 187 -49.67 16.60 -50.20
CA PHE A 187 -50.31 15.30 -50.55
C PHE A 187 -51.57 15.01 -49.73
N GLY A 188 -51.76 15.70 -48.62
CA GLY A 188 -52.81 15.47 -47.68
C GLY A 188 -52.69 14.17 -46.87
N PRO A 189 -53.51 14.02 -45.82
CA PRO A 189 -53.35 12.95 -44.87
C PRO A 189 -53.49 11.54 -45.43
N VAL A 190 -54.41 11.35 -46.38
CA VAL A 190 -54.71 10.03 -46.96
C VAL A 190 -53.53 9.44 -47.73
N VAL A 191 -52.85 10.28 -48.53
CA VAL A 191 -51.67 9.86 -49.31
C VAL A 191 -50.47 9.66 -48.38
N MET A 192 -50.27 10.53 -47.37
CA MET A 192 -49.19 10.42 -46.41
C MET A 192 -49.33 9.15 -45.58
N GLU A 193 -50.51 8.74 -45.16
CA GLU A 193 -50.72 7.49 -44.43
C GLU A 193 -50.29 6.25 -45.24
N LEU A 194 -50.45 6.24 -46.56
CA LEU A 194 -49.94 5.18 -47.45
C LEU A 194 -48.40 5.15 -47.51
N PHE A 195 -47.75 6.31 -47.48
CA PHE A 195 -46.29 6.41 -47.41
C PHE A 195 -45.71 6.05 -46.00
N ASP A 196 -46.40 6.47 -44.94
CA ASP A 196 -46.00 6.19 -43.55
C ASP A 196 -46.07 4.69 -43.21
N MET A 197 -47.04 3.95 -43.81
CA MET A 197 -47.07 2.49 -43.71
C MET A 197 -45.82 1.83 -44.32
N LYS A 198 -45.16 2.48 -45.28
CA LYS A 198 -43.99 1.96 -45.99
C LYS A 198 -42.67 2.48 -45.42
N TYR A 199 -42.65 3.67 -44.89
CA TYR A 199 -41.48 4.37 -44.32
C TYR A 199 -41.87 4.92 -42.95
N VAL A 200 -41.71 4.10 -41.90
CA VAL A 200 -41.97 4.55 -40.52
C VAL A 200 -41.00 5.70 -40.18
N PRO A 201 -41.45 6.96 -40.13
CA PRO A 201 -40.56 8.05 -39.74
C PRO A 201 -40.25 7.91 -38.25
N THR A 202 -39.04 7.48 -37.90
CA THR A 202 -38.58 7.53 -36.53
C THR A 202 -38.26 8.98 -36.19
N ILE A 203 -39.26 9.74 -35.80
CA ILE A 203 -39.06 11.06 -35.19
C ILE A 203 -38.59 10.80 -33.76
N HIS A 204 -37.30 10.74 -33.58
CA HIS A 204 -36.72 10.72 -32.24
C HIS A 204 -36.98 12.09 -31.62
N LYS A 205 -37.87 12.15 -30.63
CA LYS A 205 -37.94 13.29 -29.73
C LYS A 205 -36.53 13.47 -29.15
N ALA A 206 -36.00 14.69 -29.27
CA ALA A 206 -34.71 15.03 -28.65
C ALA A 206 -34.75 14.57 -27.22
N PRO A 207 -33.68 13.89 -26.72
CA PRO A 207 -33.65 13.52 -25.34
C PRO A 207 -33.71 14.81 -24.51
N GLU A 208 -34.68 14.91 -23.63
CA GLU A 208 -34.76 16.02 -22.66
C GLU A 208 -33.45 16.04 -21.90
N LEU A 209 -32.68 17.10 -22.06
CA LEU A 209 -31.49 17.37 -21.25
C LEU A 209 -31.99 17.42 -19.81
N LYS A 210 -31.79 16.33 -19.07
CA LYS A 210 -31.92 16.36 -17.64
C LYS A 210 -30.86 17.34 -17.16
N THR A 211 -31.28 18.53 -16.78
CA THR A 211 -30.49 19.49 -16.04
C THR A 211 -29.96 18.75 -14.83
N GLU A 212 -28.61 18.55 -14.80
CA GLU A 212 -27.94 17.99 -13.64
C GLU A 212 -28.38 18.77 -12.40
N ALA A 213 -28.95 18.05 -11.45
CA ALA A 213 -29.33 18.59 -10.18
C ALA A 213 -28.10 19.27 -9.54
N LYS A 214 -28.28 20.49 -9.09
CA LYS A 214 -27.30 21.23 -8.29
C LYS A 214 -26.86 20.32 -7.15
N PRO A 215 -25.55 20.28 -6.80
CA PRO A 215 -25.13 19.58 -5.60
C PRO A 215 -25.86 20.16 -4.39
N ASP A 216 -26.49 19.29 -3.62
CA ASP A 216 -27.13 19.57 -2.34
C ASP A 216 -26.08 20.14 -1.38
N ASP A 217 -26.18 21.43 -1.15
CA ASP A 217 -25.44 22.16 -0.14
C ASP A 217 -26.16 22.00 1.22
N ASN A 218 -26.18 20.76 1.71
CA ASN A 218 -26.62 20.45 3.06
C ASN A 218 -25.42 20.11 3.92
N ASN A 219 -24.75 21.15 4.36
CA ASN A 219 -23.86 21.11 5.52
C ASN A 219 -24.67 21.46 6.79
N PRO A 220 -24.96 20.51 7.68
CA PRO A 220 -25.49 20.82 9.00
C PRO A 220 -24.34 20.75 10.00
N ASP A 221 -23.55 21.80 10.06
CA ASP A 221 -22.73 22.02 11.25
C ASP A 221 -22.70 23.49 11.59
N SER A 222 -23.60 23.88 12.41
CA SER A 222 -23.40 25.05 13.27
C SER A 222 -24.35 25.00 14.45
N SER A 223 -23.71 24.97 15.59
CA SER A 223 -24.25 25.49 16.87
C SER A 223 -24.89 24.41 17.75
N LYS A 224 -24.54 24.33 18.98
CA LYS A 224 -24.45 25.35 20.01
C LYS A 224 -23.77 24.73 21.21
N ASP A 225 -22.62 25.19 21.58
CA ASP A 225 -22.24 25.31 22.96
C ASP A 225 -22.84 26.60 23.46
N GLU A 226 -23.68 26.48 24.44
CA GLU A 226 -23.85 27.49 25.50
C GLU A 226 -24.56 26.91 26.72
N ALA A 227 -23.84 26.98 27.81
CA ALA A 227 -24.28 27.21 29.19
C ALA A 227 -24.94 26.05 29.98
N LYS A 228 -24.22 25.38 30.83
CA LYS A 228 -24.24 25.61 32.28
C LYS A 228 -23.19 24.75 32.98
#